data_01c4283b42b811755414ff3f8a6e94c6
#
_entry.id   01c4283b42b811755414ff3f8a6e94c6
#
_cell.length_a   1.000
_cell.length_b   1.000
_cell.length_c   1.000
_cell.angle_alpha   90.00
_cell.angle_beta   90.00
_cell.angle_gamma   90.00
#
_symmetry.space_group_name_H-M   'P 1'
#
loop_
_entity.id
_entity.type
_entity.pdbx_description
1 polymer ?
#
loop_
_entity_poly.entity_id
_entity_poly.type
_entity_poly.pdbx_seq_one_letter_code
_entity_poly.pdbx_strand_id
1 'polypeptide(L)'
;MEQFNLWAGSCSHVHTDLERLDRESLADPIRQSEGRTDAPGFDWDVFLHLGDTSGSQRPPNEEHGEEVVRQFHAAEDHRREQMYNLAGNHDGTTPDQETQWWFKRYLDPMGEHTEHSGVDPAERPYPVEGTWERYAFEVGNVRVLMLSDRNDGGPPDGRRMV
;
A
#
# COMPACT_ATOMS: atom_id res chain seq x y z
N MET A 1 20.09 -21.09 4.94
CA MET A 1 18.91 -20.26 5.25
C MET A 1 18.85 -19.24 4.13
N GLU A 2 17.77 -19.24 3.38
CA GLU A 2 17.54 -18.14 2.43
C GLU A 2 17.34 -16.85 3.24
N GLN A 3 18.00 -15.80 2.83
CA GLN A 3 17.82 -14.47 3.42
C GLN A 3 16.53 -13.89 2.86
N PHE A 4 15.68 -13.35 3.71
CA PHE A 4 14.47 -12.63 3.36
C PHE A 4 14.65 -11.16 3.70
N ASN A 5 14.51 -10.32 2.70
CA ASN A 5 14.70 -8.88 2.82
C ASN A 5 13.34 -8.17 2.80
N LEU A 6 12.97 -7.60 3.92
CA LEU A 6 11.74 -6.86 4.07
C LEU A 6 12.03 -5.36 4.14
N TRP A 7 11.35 -4.59 3.29
CA TRP A 7 11.32 -3.14 3.36
C TRP A 7 9.96 -2.68 3.88
N ALA A 8 9.93 -1.73 4.81
CA ALA A 8 8.70 -1.15 5.34
C ALA A 8 8.74 0.37 5.26
N GLY A 9 7.63 0.96 4.84
CA GLY A 9 7.45 2.41 4.78
C GLY A 9 5.98 2.79 5.02
N SER A 10 5.70 4.07 5.26
CA SER A 10 4.35 4.58 5.46
C SER A 10 4.29 6.08 5.18
N CYS A 11 3.08 6.65 5.25
CA CYS A 11 2.86 8.09 5.19
C CYS A 11 3.45 8.75 3.93
N SER A 12 3.28 8.11 2.78
CA SER A 12 3.74 8.65 1.51
C SER A 12 2.99 9.92 1.13
N HIS A 13 1.71 10.03 1.50
CA HIS A 13 0.88 11.20 1.25
C HIS A 13 0.93 11.65 -0.22
N VAL A 14 0.85 10.68 -1.13
CA VAL A 14 0.79 10.90 -2.57
C VAL A 14 -0.33 11.88 -2.93
N HIS A 15 -0.19 12.62 -3.98
CA HIS A 15 -1.02 13.71 -4.47
C HIS A 15 -0.80 15.05 -3.74
N THR A 16 -0.31 15.07 -2.50
CA THR A 16 0.10 16.30 -1.81
C THR A 16 1.61 16.41 -1.66
N ASP A 17 2.32 15.41 -2.11
CA ASP A 17 3.77 15.28 -1.97
C ASP A 17 4.54 16.28 -2.83
N LEU A 18 4.16 16.48 -4.09
CA LEU A 18 4.80 17.46 -4.97
C LEU A 18 4.67 18.89 -4.45
N GLU A 19 3.48 19.27 -3.95
CA GLU A 19 3.26 20.61 -3.40
C GLU A 19 4.03 20.84 -2.09
N ARG A 20 4.17 19.80 -1.26
CA ARG A 20 4.74 19.90 0.08
C ARG A 20 6.22 19.62 0.13
N LEU A 21 6.72 18.74 -0.73
CA LEU A 21 8.06 18.16 -0.64
C LEU A 21 8.88 18.36 -1.93
N ASP A 22 8.25 18.84 -3.00
CA ASP A 22 8.86 18.98 -4.34
C ASP A 22 9.48 17.64 -4.85
N ARG A 23 8.83 16.53 -4.52
CA ARG A 23 9.27 15.18 -4.91
C ARG A 23 8.10 14.19 -4.88
N GLU A 24 8.24 13.08 -5.60
CA GLU A 24 7.31 11.95 -5.57
C GLU A 24 7.60 11.06 -4.35
N SER A 25 6.79 11.19 -3.30
CA SER A 25 7.09 10.60 -1.98
C SER A 25 7.03 9.07 -1.93
N LEU A 26 6.45 8.43 -2.93
CA LEU A 26 6.41 6.97 -3.05
C LEU A 26 7.34 6.49 -4.18
N ALA A 27 7.26 7.10 -5.36
CA ALA A 27 8.06 6.69 -6.51
C ALA A 27 9.57 6.92 -6.30
N ASP A 28 9.98 8.05 -5.70
CA ASP A 28 11.39 8.33 -5.48
C ASP A 28 12.05 7.34 -4.50
N PRO A 29 11.46 7.00 -3.34
CA PRO A 29 11.98 5.92 -2.51
C PRO A 29 12.05 4.55 -3.22
N ILE A 30 11.08 4.22 -4.06
CA ILE A 30 11.09 2.98 -4.85
C ILE A 30 12.31 2.98 -5.80
N ARG A 31 12.51 4.04 -6.59
CA ARG A 31 13.69 4.18 -7.47
C ARG A 31 15.00 4.14 -6.69
N GLN A 32 15.04 4.77 -5.52
CA GLN A 32 16.21 4.73 -4.64
C GLN A 32 16.50 3.32 -4.14
N SER A 33 15.47 2.57 -3.76
CA SER A 33 15.63 1.19 -3.29
C SER A 33 16.23 0.27 -4.36
N GLU A 34 15.99 0.57 -5.64
CA GLU A 34 16.53 -0.18 -6.78
C GLU A 34 17.87 0.38 -7.30
N GLY A 35 18.45 1.37 -6.63
CA GLY A 35 19.73 1.96 -7.05
C GLY A 35 19.62 2.84 -8.29
N ARG A 36 18.41 3.35 -8.61
CA ARG A 36 18.16 4.24 -9.75
C ARG A 36 18.52 5.70 -9.49
N THR A 37 19.30 5.93 -8.45
CA THR A 37 19.78 7.23 -8.01
C THR A 37 21.25 7.13 -7.61
N ASP A 38 21.78 8.17 -7.00
CA ASP A 38 23.18 8.16 -6.50
C ASP A 38 23.37 7.25 -5.26
N ALA A 39 22.29 6.72 -4.69
CA ALA A 39 22.33 5.81 -3.57
C ALA A 39 22.40 4.34 -4.05
N PRO A 40 23.16 3.47 -3.36
CA PRO A 40 23.12 2.04 -3.66
C PRO A 40 21.73 1.49 -3.35
N GLY A 41 21.19 0.70 -4.26
CA GLY A 41 19.96 -0.06 -4.04
C GLY A 41 20.16 -1.21 -3.07
N PHE A 42 19.06 -1.86 -2.73
CA PHE A 42 19.06 -3.14 -2.02
C PHE A 42 17.96 -4.03 -2.59
N ASP A 43 18.24 -5.31 -2.65
CA ASP A 43 17.31 -6.31 -3.15
C ASP A 43 16.33 -6.68 -2.03
N TRP A 44 15.06 -6.29 -2.19
CA TRP A 44 13.99 -6.60 -1.24
C TRP A 44 13.00 -7.60 -1.82
N ASP A 45 12.60 -8.57 -1.02
CA ASP A 45 11.61 -9.57 -1.41
C ASP A 45 10.19 -9.03 -1.30
N VAL A 46 9.95 -8.17 -0.32
CA VAL A 46 8.65 -7.58 0.01
C VAL A 46 8.78 -6.13 0.43
N PHE A 47 7.92 -5.28 -0.11
CA PHE A 47 7.67 -3.94 0.41
C PHE A 47 6.32 -3.88 1.14
N LEU A 48 6.35 -3.50 2.42
CA LEU A 48 5.15 -3.26 3.23
C LEU A 48 4.89 -1.75 3.33
N HIS A 49 3.81 -1.28 2.70
CA HIS A 49 3.34 0.09 2.87
C HIS A 49 2.28 0.13 3.99
N LEU A 50 2.64 0.78 5.11
CA LEU A 50 1.91 0.70 6.37
C LEU A 50 0.87 1.82 6.56
N GLY A 51 0.22 2.21 5.47
CA GLY A 51 -0.89 3.16 5.49
C GLY A 51 -0.51 4.61 5.20
N ASP A 52 -1.54 5.44 5.09
CA ASP A 52 -1.48 6.84 4.68
C ASP A 52 -0.76 7.02 3.33
N THR A 53 -1.22 6.23 2.36
CA THR A 53 -0.72 6.31 0.98
C THR A 53 -1.23 7.57 0.30
N SER A 54 -2.52 7.91 0.48
CA SER A 54 -3.08 9.18 0.02
C SER A 54 -2.69 10.34 0.94
N GLY A 55 -2.39 11.50 0.35
CA GLY A 55 -2.14 12.74 1.10
C GLY A 55 -3.38 13.58 1.38
N SER A 56 -4.54 13.16 0.91
CA SER A 56 -5.76 13.93 1.01
C SER A 56 -6.24 14.09 2.46
N GLN A 57 -6.67 15.30 2.81
CA GLN A 57 -7.40 15.59 4.05
C GLN A 57 -8.91 15.32 3.92
N ARG A 58 -9.36 14.96 2.72
CA ARG A 58 -10.72 14.57 2.37
C ARG A 58 -10.67 13.12 1.89
N PRO A 59 -11.81 12.45 1.78
CA PRO A 59 -11.84 11.13 1.14
C PRO A 59 -11.12 11.19 -0.21
N PRO A 60 -10.18 10.27 -0.48
CA PRO A 60 -9.50 10.26 -1.75
C PRO A 60 -10.47 9.94 -2.91
N ASN A 61 -10.14 10.42 -4.09
CA ASN A 61 -10.91 10.23 -5.32
C ASN A 61 -10.16 9.34 -6.32
N GLU A 62 -10.72 9.18 -7.51
CA GLU A 62 -10.11 8.35 -8.57
C GLU A 62 -8.75 8.88 -9.03
N GLU A 63 -8.60 10.18 -9.23
CA GLU A 63 -7.34 10.82 -9.62
C GLU A 63 -6.22 10.53 -8.60
N HIS A 64 -6.53 10.58 -7.31
CA HIS A 64 -5.59 10.20 -6.25
C HIS A 64 -5.20 8.73 -6.33
N GLY A 65 -6.14 7.86 -6.67
CA GLY A 65 -5.89 6.43 -6.83
C GLY A 65 -4.98 6.12 -8.01
N GLU A 66 -5.28 6.72 -9.15
CA GLU A 66 -4.48 6.58 -10.37
C GLU A 66 -3.04 7.06 -10.16
N GLU A 67 -2.86 8.17 -9.45
CA GLU A 67 -1.53 8.69 -9.13
C GLU A 67 -0.76 7.77 -8.18
N VAL A 68 -1.42 7.21 -7.17
CA VAL A 68 -0.80 6.21 -6.28
C VAL A 68 -0.34 4.99 -7.06
N VAL A 69 -1.19 4.45 -7.92
CA VAL A 69 -0.85 3.29 -8.76
C VAL A 69 0.31 3.62 -9.70
N ARG A 70 0.29 4.81 -10.32
CA ARG A 70 1.40 5.29 -11.15
C ARG A 70 2.72 5.32 -10.37
N GLN A 71 2.71 5.81 -9.13
CA GLN A 71 3.92 5.87 -8.30
C GLN A 71 4.41 4.48 -7.87
N PHE A 72 3.53 3.53 -7.60
CA PHE A 72 3.94 2.14 -7.37
C PHE A 72 4.62 1.50 -8.59
N HIS A 73 4.18 1.86 -9.80
CA HIS A 73 4.78 1.39 -11.05
C HIS A 73 6.13 2.07 -11.38
N ALA A 74 6.69 2.85 -10.48
CA ALA A 74 8.06 3.36 -10.61
C ALA A 74 9.13 2.28 -10.37
N ALA A 75 8.74 1.13 -9.85
CA ALA A 75 9.62 -0.05 -9.74
C ALA A 75 9.93 -0.63 -11.13
N GLU A 76 11.19 -0.95 -11.38
CA GLU A 76 11.69 -1.56 -12.63
C GLU A 76 12.25 -2.97 -12.39
N ASP A 77 12.83 -3.21 -11.23
CA ASP A 77 13.45 -4.49 -10.87
C ASP A 77 12.52 -5.32 -9.97
N HIS A 78 11.50 -4.70 -9.38
CA HIS A 78 10.49 -5.34 -8.53
C HIS A 78 9.09 -5.17 -9.12
N ARG A 79 8.19 -6.08 -8.75
CA ARG A 79 6.83 -6.09 -9.27
C ARG A 79 5.84 -5.52 -8.25
N ARG A 80 4.72 -5.00 -8.74
CA ARG A 80 3.62 -4.50 -7.92
C ARG A 80 3.11 -5.54 -6.92
N GLU A 81 3.14 -6.82 -7.28
CA GLU A 81 2.71 -7.96 -6.47
C GLU A 81 3.60 -8.22 -5.24
N GLN A 82 4.84 -7.70 -5.23
CA GLN A 82 5.72 -7.74 -4.05
C GLN A 82 5.41 -6.65 -3.03
N MET A 83 4.45 -5.76 -3.34
CA MET A 83 4.07 -4.62 -2.50
C MET A 83 2.73 -4.88 -1.82
N TYR A 84 2.75 -4.92 -0.49
CA TYR A 84 1.60 -5.24 0.36
C TYR A 84 1.19 -3.98 1.13
N ASN A 85 -0.11 -3.66 1.15
CA ASN A 85 -0.58 -2.37 1.62
C ASN A 85 -1.53 -2.51 2.80
N LEU A 86 -1.40 -1.63 3.79
CA LEU A 86 -2.38 -1.37 4.83
C LEU A 86 -3.12 -0.06 4.56
N ALA A 87 -4.37 0.01 4.97
CA ALA A 87 -5.08 1.28 5.01
C ALA A 87 -4.68 2.07 6.26
N GLY A 88 -4.30 3.33 6.07
CA GLY A 88 -4.21 4.33 7.11
C GLY A 88 -5.47 5.20 7.16
N ASN A 89 -5.46 6.20 8.03
CA ASN A 89 -6.64 7.07 8.18
C ASN A 89 -6.86 8.01 6.97
N HIS A 90 -5.83 8.33 6.21
CA HIS A 90 -5.94 9.12 4.98
C HIS A 90 -6.45 8.32 3.77
N ASP A 91 -6.39 7.00 3.83
CA ASP A 91 -6.85 6.12 2.75
C ASP A 91 -8.35 5.79 2.87
N GLY A 92 -9.00 6.29 3.91
CA GLY A 92 -10.40 6.04 4.22
C GLY A 92 -11.38 6.89 3.43
N THR A 93 -12.60 6.38 3.33
CA THR A 93 -13.75 7.10 2.80
C THR A 93 -14.65 7.59 3.92
N THR A 94 -15.59 8.48 3.62
CA THR A 94 -16.58 8.93 4.62
C THR A 94 -17.52 7.81 5.02
N PRO A 95 -18.15 7.88 6.21
CA PRO A 95 -19.14 6.89 6.64
C PRO A 95 -20.33 6.71 5.69
N ASP A 96 -20.61 7.71 4.86
CA ASP A 96 -21.73 7.70 3.90
C ASP A 96 -21.45 6.95 2.60
N GLN A 97 -20.20 6.53 2.38
CA GLN A 97 -19.78 5.78 1.19
C GLN A 97 -19.55 4.32 1.55
N GLU A 98 -19.55 3.46 0.54
CA GLU A 98 -19.07 2.10 0.74
C GLU A 98 -17.65 2.14 1.32
N THR A 99 -17.52 1.58 2.50
CA THR A 99 -16.32 1.69 3.31
C THR A 99 -15.09 1.25 2.56
N GLN A 100 -14.11 2.13 2.53
CA GLN A 100 -12.79 1.82 1.96
C GLN A 100 -12.81 1.41 0.47
N TRP A 101 -13.83 1.87 -0.30
CA TRP A 101 -13.90 1.54 -1.73
C TRP A 101 -12.62 1.92 -2.47
N TRP A 102 -12.05 3.08 -2.15
CA TRP A 102 -10.84 3.59 -2.77
C TRP A 102 -9.63 2.68 -2.48
N PHE A 103 -9.43 2.34 -1.21
CA PHE A 103 -8.36 1.45 -0.79
C PHE A 103 -8.48 0.08 -1.45
N LYS A 104 -9.67 -0.52 -1.45
CA LYS A 104 -9.92 -1.81 -2.10
C LYS A 104 -9.62 -1.77 -3.60
N ARG A 105 -9.92 -0.65 -4.26
CA ARG A 105 -9.80 -0.52 -5.70
C ARG A 105 -8.37 -0.27 -6.17
N TYR A 106 -7.64 0.61 -5.51
CA TYR A 106 -6.33 1.09 -5.98
C TYR A 106 -5.14 0.47 -5.24
N LEU A 107 -5.26 0.22 -3.94
CA LEU A 107 -4.23 -0.47 -3.16
C LEU A 107 -4.40 -1.99 -3.22
N ASP A 108 -5.64 -2.45 -3.24
CA ASP A 108 -6.10 -3.79 -3.60
C ASP A 108 -5.26 -4.92 -2.97
N PRO A 109 -5.23 -5.03 -1.65
CA PRO A 109 -4.42 -6.05 -1.00
C PRO A 109 -4.85 -7.48 -1.38
N MET A 110 -6.12 -7.66 -1.79
CA MET A 110 -6.67 -8.96 -2.14
C MET A 110 -6.55 -9.31 -3.63
N GLY A 111 -6.27 -8.34 -4.51
CA GLY A 111 -6.21 -8.55 -5.96
C GLY A 111 -7.60 -8.73 -6.60
N GLU A 112 -8.61 -8.04 -6.06
CA GLU A 112 -9.99 -8.11 -6.56
C GLU A 112 -10.30 -7.08 -7.65
N HIS A 113 -9.39 -6.13 -7.86
CA HIS A 113 -9.53 -4.99 -8.78
C HIS A 113 -8.27 -4.77 -9.64
N THR A 114 -7.71 -5.83 -10.18
CA THR A 114 -6.46 -5.84 -10.96
C THR A 114 -6.42 -4.78 -12.06
N GLU A 115 -7.57 -4.50 -12.69
CA GLU A 115 -7.71 -3.50 -13.76
C GLU A 115 -7.42 -2.07 -13.31
N HIS A 116 -7.50 -1.80 -12.01
CA HIS A 116 -7.20 -0.49 -11.42
C HIS A 116 -5.87 -0.49 -10.66
N SER A 117 -5.63 -1.53 -9.89
CA SER A 117 -4.49 -1.61 -8.97
C SER A 117 -3.20 -2.10 -9.62
N GLY A 118 -3.33 -2.85 -10.72
CA GLY A 118 -2.23 -3.60 -11.32
C GLY A 118 -1.78 -4.81 -10.51
N VAL A 119 -2.49 -5.19 -9.45
CA VAL A 119 -2.17 -6.36 -8.63
C VAL A 119 -2.82 -7.61 -9.20
N ASP A 120 -2.03 -8.54 -9.72
CA ASP A 120 -2.51 -9.89 -10.05
C ASP A 120 -2.23 -10.84 -8.85
N PRO A 121 -3.29 -11.35 -8.18
CA PRO A 121 -3.10 -12.21 -7.01
C PRO A 121 -2.40 -13.54 -7.35
N ALA A 122 -2.47 -13.99 -8.61
CA ALA A 122 -1.79 -15.21 -9.06
C ALA A 122 -0.27 -15.03 -9.19
N GLU A 123 0.19 -13.80 -9.35
CA GLU A 123 1.60 -13.45 -9.49
C GLU A 123 2.26 -13.03 -8.16
N ARG A 124 1.51 -13.00 -7.05
CA ARG A 124 2.07 -12.69 -5.74
C ARG A 124 3.09 -13.74 -5.32
N PRO A 125 4.31 -13.33 -4.91
CA PRO A 125 5.32 -14.27 -4.42
C PRO A 125 4.85 -14.96 -3.12
N TYR A 126 4.05 -14.25 -2.33
CA TYR A 126 3.46 -14.77 -1.09
C TYR A 126 1.95 -14.51 -1.12
N PRO A 127 1.13 -15.51 -1.43
CA PRO A 127 -0.33 -15.40 -1.48
C PRO A 127 -0.91 -14.90 -0.15
N VAL A 128 -1.94 -14.06 -0.24
CA VAL A 128 -2.60 -13.48 0.92
C VAL A 128 -3.84 -14.27 1.31
N GLU A 129 -4.10 -14.35 2.62
CA GLU A 129 -5.30 -14.94 3.19
C GLU A 129 -5.99 -13.95 4.12
N GLY A 130 -7.29 -13.77 3.99
CA GLY A 130 -8.06 -12.89 4.88
C GLY A 130 -8.95 -11.91 4.14
N THR A 131 -9.00 -10.69 4.63
CA THR A 131 -9.77 -9.57 4.06
C THR A 131 -8.89 -8.33 3.96
N TRP A 132 -9.33 -7.29 3.24
CA TRP A 132 -8.59 -6.04 3.14
C TRP A 132 -8.30 -5.39 4.51
N GLU A 133 -9.14 -5.63 5.53
CA GLU A 133 -8.98 -5.09 6.88
C GLU A 133 -7.86 -5.80 7.65
N ARG A 134 -7.75 -7.10 7.40
CA ARG A 134 -6.78 -7.96 8.06
C ARG A 134 -6.47 -9.16 7.18
N TYR A 135 -5.26 -9.29 6.82
CA TYR A 135 -4.78 -10.41 6.03
C TYR A 135 -3.41 -10.86 6.50
N ALA A 136 -3.02 -12.02 6.08
CA ALA A 136 -1.73 -12.59 6.37
C ALA A 136 -1.12 -13.20 5.12
N PHE A 137 0.18 -13.34 5.12
CA PHE A 137 0.93 -14.17 4.20
C PHE A 137 2.10 -14.83 4.92
N GLU A 138 2.67 -15.88 4.32
CA GLU A 138 3.73 -16.65 4.92
C GLU A 138 5.00 -16.59 4.06
N VAL A 139 6.13 -16.39 4.74
CA VAL A 139 7.46 -16.43 4.16
C VAL A 139 8.31 -17.43 4.94
N GLY A 140 8.53 -18.60 4.38
CA GLY A 140 9.19 -19.67 5.09
C GLY A 140 8.43 -20.06 6.36
N ASN A 141 9.03 -19.81 7.52
CA ASN A 141 8.43 -20.09 8.83
C ASN A 141 7.92 -18.82 9.55
N VAL A 142 7.85 -17.71 8.84
CA VAL A 142 7.37 -16.43 9.37
C VAL A 142 5.98 -16.14 8.80
N ARG A 143 5.03 -15.86 9.67
CA ARG A 143 3.70 -15.38 9.29
C ARG A 143 3.63 -13.88 9.54
N VAL A 144 3.40 -13.12 8.48
CA VAL A 144 3.22 -11.66 8.53
C VAL A 144 1.73 -11.35 8.64
N LEU A 145 1.36 -10.57 9.65
CA LEU A 145 -0.02 -10.11 9.87
C LEU A 145 -0.14 -8.65 9.47
N MET A 146 -1.05 -8.36 8.57
CA MET A 146 -1.34 -7.02 8.08
C MET A 146 -2.70 -6.56 8.64
N LEU A 147 -2.70 -5.49 9.42
CA LEU A 147 -3.88 -4.97 10.13
C LEU A 147 -4.12 -3.51 9.73
N SER A 148 -5.14 -3.27 8.92
CA SER A 148 -5.51 -1.93 8.45
C SER A 148 -6.24 -1.13 9.52
N ASP A 149 -6.03 0.20 9.51
CA ASP A 149 -6.91 1.12 10.23
C ASP A 149 -8.26 1.21 9.50
N ARG A 150 -9.34 0.99 10.22
CA ARG A 150 -10.70 1.21 9.72
C ARG A 150 -11.12 2.64 10.03
N ASN A 151 -10.94 3.52 9.08
CA ASN A 151 -11.40 4.91 9.21
C ASN A 151 -12.84 5.10 8.67
N ASP A 152 -13.68 4.08 8.83
CA ASP A 152 -15.08 4.06 8.43
C ASP A 152 -16.05 4.48 9.55
N GLY A 153 -15.50 5.12 10.58
CA GLY A 153 -16.26 5.50 11.79
C GLY A 153 -16.30 4.42 12.85
N GLY A 154 -15.84 3.20 12.53
CA GLY A 154 -15.86 2.08 13.46
C GLY A 154 -17.27 1.69 13.95
N PRO A 155 -17.39 0.76 14.87
CA PRO A 155 -18.64 0.52 15.54
C PRO A 155 -19.08 1.77 16.34
N PRO A 156 -20.37 1.99 16.52
CA PRO A 156 -20.92 3.20 17.18
C PRO A 156 -20.40 3.46 18.60
N ASP A 157 -19.75 2.50 19.20
CA ASP A 157 -19.18 2.58 20.54
C ASP A 157 -17.73 3.11 20.58
N GLY A 158 -17.18 3.53 19.45
CA GLY A 158 -15.85 4.13 19.36
C GLY A 158 -14.69 3.16 19.65
N ARG A 159 -14.93 1.88 19.67
CA ARG A 159 -13.86 0.88 19.81
C ARG A 159 -13.14 0.74 18.48
N ARG A 160 -12.00 1.40 18.37
CA ARG A 160 -11.01 1.03 17.36
C ARG A 160 -10.54 -0.39 17.66
N MET A 161 -10.53 -1.24 16.67
CA MET A 161 -9.86 -2.52 16.84
C MET A 161 -8.35 -2.23 16.95
N VAL A 162 -7.82 -2.47 18.12
CA VAL A 162 -6.38 -2.52 18.38
C VAL A 162 -5.91 -3.92 18.05
#